data_580a159675b812cd2d504f69c5a51167
#
_entry.id   580a159675b812cd2d504f69c5a51167
#
_cell.length_a   1.000
_cell.length_b   1.000
_cell.length_c   1.000
_cell.angle_alpha   90.00
_cell.angle_beta   90.00
_cell.angle_gamma   90.00
#
_symmetry.space_group_name_H-M   'P 1'
#
loop_
_entity.id
_entity.type
_entity.pdbx_description
1 polymer ?
#
loop_
_entity_poly.entity_id
_entity_poly.type
_entity_poly.pdbx_seq_one_letter_code
_entity_poly.pdbx_strand_id
1 'polypeptide(L)'
;MIRLRHFLAAASLLCSFIATAQTSILEHLSVDATDAPRNILHATITIPVVPGAATIVYPKWLPGNHRPTGPIQNLTGLHFMAAGKEIAWQRDLEDMYAFHLQVPAGVTELQASYDTLTYYGKSSLASSKVLDLVWNQVVLYPKGAASNAVQVSASARLPEGWKFGTALTPKQQNGNSVEFETVSLTMLVDSPLIAGAFYRQVQINPPGQSISHVIDMVGESEEAIQITDKDIASLKKLVAETGAMFGARHYGKYHFLLTLSDQTAHHGLEHHESSDNGAAEDMFSNPSSHELEADLLPHEFFHSWNGKYRRPAGLATPSYQEPMHGDLLWVYEGLTDYYGNILAARTGFRTPEQFRENLAYTAAMLDHRAGRTWRPLQDTATSVQSLFAAPPEWTNWRRTADYYPEGYLIWLEVDSLIRQKTNGQKSLNDFCHLFHGGQSGPPMVVPYKFEDVVDALNKIVPSDWSALLRERLDSKSGHAPMGGITNGGWKLVYTEQKNATMDAREKSGDNIDLSFSLGIIATKQGDVRDVIPGSPAYAAGLGPGMKLIAVNGRKWSKDNVRAALRAGVHTQQPLALLAENGEYYNTYQVNYHEGDRYPHLVREDGQPNLLDDIIKPLTSSN
;
A
#
# COMPACT_ATOMS: atom_id res chain seq x y z
N MET A 1 71.44 -27.58 -38.39
CA MET A 1 70.81 -27.24 -37.13
C MET A 1 70.18 -25.84 -37.27
N ILE A 2 68.94 -25.72 -37.65
CA ILE A 2 68.28 -24.46 -37.94
C ILE A 2 67.17 -24.32 -36.89
N ARG A 3 67.20 -23.27 -36.08
CA ARG A 3 66.14 -22.94 -35.10
C ARG A 3 65.10 -22.07 -35.77
N LEU A 4 63.87 -22.57 -35.81
CA LEU A 4 62.67 -21.85 -36.28
C LEU A 4 62.09 -21.05 -35.13
N ARG A 5 62.00 -19.71 -35.23
CA ARG A 5 61.30 -18.83 -34.31
C ARG A 5 59.87 -18.60 -34.76
N HIS A 6 58.91 -18.98 -33.94
CA HIS A 6 57.49 -18.68 -34.19
C HIS A 6 57.20 -17.30 -33.60
N PHE A 7 56.73 -16.38 -34.41
CA PHE A 7 56.06 -15.14 -34.03
C PHE A 7 54.58 -15.40 -33.80
N LEU A 8 54.09 -15.26 -32.57
CA LEU A 8 52.66 -15.15 -32.29
C LEU A 8 52.26 -13.68 -32.42
N ALA A 9 51.44 -13.34 -33.40
CA ALA A 9 50.74 -12.06 -33.49
C ALA A 9 49.45 -12.13 -32.69
N ALA A 10 49.40 -11.38 -31.55
CA ALA A 10 48.16 -11.18 -30.81
C ALA A 10 47.34 -10.10 -31.50
N ALA A 11 46.22 -10.49 -32.10
CA ALA A 11 45.20 -9.58 -32.61
C ALA A 11 44.29 -9.16 -31.46
N SER A 12 44.47 -7.95 -30.95
CA SER A 12 43.54 -7.33 -29.98
C SER A 12 42.31 -6.84 -30.74
N LEU A 13 41.18 -7.56 -30.58
CA LEU A 13 39.85 -7.05 -30.96
C LEU A 13 39.45 -5.97 -29.94
N LEU A 14 39.54 -4.70 -30.34
CA LEU A 14 38.83 -3.61 -29.68
C LEU A 14 37.35 -3.70 -30.05
N CYS A 15 36.52 -4.26 -29.19
CA CYS A 15 35.07 -4.05 -29.21
C CYS A 15 34.81 -2.60 -28.78
N SER A 16 34.67 -1.70 -29.74
CA SER A 16 34.12 -0.37 -29.48
C SER A 16 32.66 -0.51 -29.14
N PHE A 17 32.32 -0.43 -27.87
CA PHE A 17 30.95 -0.18 -27.45
C PHE A 17 30.58 1.23 -27.95
N ILE A 18 29.85 1.31 -29.05
CA ILE A 18 29.15 2.53 -29.44
C ILE A 18 27.99 2.66 -28.42
N ALA A 19 28.19 3.41 -27.36
CA ALA A 19 27.10 3.93 -26.57
C ALA A 19 26.31 4.86 -27.49
N THR A 20 25.25 4.37 -28.10
CA THR A 20 24.24 5.22 -28.70
C THR A 20 23.69 6.09 -27.58
N ALA A 21 24.05 7.38 -27.58
CA ALA A 21 23.41 8.37 -26.75
C ALA A 21 21.90 8.28 -27.07
N GLN A 22 21.13 7.72 -26.13
CA GLN A 22 19.68 7.67 -26.25
C GLN A 22 19.23 9.14 -26.16
N THR A 23 18.80 9.70 -27.28
CA THR A 23 18.26 11.07 -27.33
C THR A 23 17.11 11.13 -26.34
N SER A 24 17.21 11.97 -25.33
CA SER A 24 16.14 12.17 -24.34
C SER A 24 14.88 12.64 -25.09
N ILE A 25 13.78 11.93 -24.89
CA ILE A 25 12.45 12.33 -25.39
C ILE A 25 11.94 13.40 -24.44
N LEU A 26 11.64 14.61 -24.95
CA LEU A 26 11.03 15.67 -24.14
C LEU A 26 9.56 15.82 -24.53
N GLU A 27 8.69 15.59 -23.57
CA GLU A 27 7.25 15.75 -23.68
C GLU A 27 6.79 17.02 -22.93
N HIS A 28 5.73 17.65 -23.42
CA HIS A 28 5.08 18.78 -22.77
C HIS A 28 3.64 18.38 -22.42
N LEU A 29 3.36 18.24 -21.11
CA LEU A 29 2.06 17.87 -20.58
C LEU A 29 1.38 19.07 -19.94
N SER A 30 0.14 19.35 -20.32
CA SER A 30 -0.72 20.34 -19.68
C SER A 30 -2.01 19.66 -19.21
N VAL A 31 -2.34 19.81 -17.93
CA VAL A 31 -3.56 19.29 -17.33
C VAL A 31 -4.43 20.45 -16.84
N ASP A 32 -5.60 20.63 -17.42
CA ASP A 32 -6.62 21.51 -16.88
C ASP A 32 -7.54 20.71 -15.95
N ALA A 33 -7.38 20.95 -14.65
CA ALA A 33 -8.14 20.30 -13.57
C ALA A 33 -9.27 21.19 -13.05
N THR A 34 -9.65 22.26 -13.77
CA THR A 34 -10.74 23.16 -13.31
C THR A 34 -12.09 22.44 -13.22
N ASP A 35 -12.28 21.35 -13.95
CA ASP A 35 -13.45 20.46 -13.92
C ASP A 35 -13.28 19.25 -12.96
N ALA A 36 -12.25 19.23 -12.10
CA ALA A 36 -12.10 18.21 -11.06
C ALA A 36 -13.35 18.06 -10.17
N PRO A 37 -14.08 19.12 -9.79
CA PRO A 37 -15.37 19.00 -9.10
C PRO A 37 -16.44 18.19 -9.85
N ARG A 38 -16.25 17.93 -11.14
CA ARG A 38 -17.10 17.09 -11.99
C ARG A 38 -16.45 15.73 -12.31
N ASN A 39 -15.33 15.40 -11.66
CA ASN A 39 -14.55 14.21 -11.90
C ASN A 39 -13.95 14.12 -13.31
N ILE A 40 -13.57 15.23 -13.92
CA ILE A 40 -12.97 15.29 -15.25
C ILE A 40 -11.68 16.12 -15.20
N LEU A 41 -10.63 15.58 -15.79
CA LEU A 41 -9.37 16.28 -16.07
C LEU A 41 -9.18 16.35 -17.59
N HIS A 42 -8.83 17.52 -18.11
CA HIS A 42 -8.53 17.71 -19.53
C HIS A 42 -7.02 17.72 -19.74
N ALA A 43 -6.50 16.77 -20.50
CA ALA A 43 -5.07 16.65 -20.74
C ALA A 43 -4.72 16.95 -22.20
N THR A 44 -3.61 17.66 -22.37
CA THR A 44 -2.96 17.84 -23.67
C THR A 44 -1.49 17.49 -23.52
N ILE A 45 -0.96 16.62 -24.38
CA ILE A 45 0.45 16.25 -24.35
C ILE A 45 1.05 16.35 -25.76
N THR A 46 2.24 16.95 -25.86
CA THR A 46 3.05 16.97 -27.08
C THR A 46 4.15 15.93 -26.97
N ILE A 47 4.21 15.01 -27.91
CA ILE A 47 5.09 13.84 -27.94
C ILE A 47 6.00 13.90 -29.16
N PRO A 48 7.33 13.93 -29.01
CA PRO A 48 8.26 13.82 -30.13
C PRO A 48 8.10 12.45 -30.84
N VAL A 49 8.05 12.47 -32.17
CA VAL A 49 7.89 11.27 -32.99
C VAL A 49 8.75 11.36 -34.24
N VAL A 50 8.87 10.22 -34.92
CA VAL A 50 9.44 10.14 -36.28
C VAL A 50 8.35 9.79 -37.29
N PRO A 51 8.43 10.27 -38.55
CA PRO A 51 7.49 9.88 -39.60
C PRO A 51 7.42 8.36 -39.78
N GLY A 52 6.22 7.84 -40.05
CA GLY A 52 5.98 6.40 -40.26
C GLY A 52 5.07 5.81 -39.18
N ALA A 53 5.14 4.49 -39.02
CA ALA A 53 4.35 3.78 -38.02
C ALA A 53 4.85 4.13 -36.59
N ALA A 54 3.94 4.54 -35.72
CA ALA A 54 4.21 4.84 -34.33
C ALA A 54 3.20 4.15 -33.42
N THR A 55 3.64 3.83 -32.20
CA THR A 55 2.77 3.30 -31.15
C THR A 55 2.95 4.14 -29.89
N ILE A 56 1.87 4.73 -29.44
CA ILE A 56 1.80 5.49 -28.19
C ILE A 56 1.12 4.61 -27.15
N VAL A 57 1.58 4.66 -25.89
CA VAL A 57 1.07 3.82 -24.81
C VAL A 57 0.64 4.65 -23.61
N TYR A 58 -0.35 4.11 -22.89
CA TYR A 58 -0.81 4.59 -21.60
C TYR A 58 -0.19 3.72 -20.50
N PRO A 59 0.20 4.28 -19.33
CA PRO A 59 0.76 3.49 -18.23
C PRO A 59 -0.15 2.35 -17.81
N LYS A 60 0.40 1.13 -17.78
CA LYS A 60 -0.34 -0.10 -17.46
C LYS A 60 0.01 -0.67 -16.09
N TRP A 61 1.31 -0.88 -15.83
CA TRP A 61 1.82 -1.41 -14.58
C TRP A 61 2.30 -0.27 -13.69
N LEU A 62 1.57 -0.02 -12.60
CA LEU A 62 1.87 1.12 -11.73
C LEU A 62 2.68 0.66 -10.53
N PRO A 63 3.84 1.30 -10.23
CA PRO A 63 4.59 1.05 -9.00
C PRO A 63 3.70 1.27 -7.77
N GLY A 64 3.86 0.41 -6.75
CA GLY A 64 3.01 0.40 -5.56
C GLY A 64 1.72 -0.39 -5.71
N ASN A 65 1.10 -0.40 -6.89
CA ASN A 65 -0.11 -1.20 -7.14
C ASN A 65 0.19 -2.68 -7.48
N HIS A 66 1.42 -3.03 -7.82
CA HIS A 66 1.92 -4.40 -8.10
C HIS A 66 1.15 -5.19 -9.16
N ARG A 67 0.34 -4.51 -9.99
CA ARG A 67 -0.55 -5.11 -10.99
C ARG A 67 -0.88 -4.13 -12.11
N PRO A 68 -1.46 -4.60 -13.25
CA PRO A 68 -1.80 -3.71 -14.37
C PRO A 68 -3.07 -2.90 -14.07
N THR A 69 -2.94 -1.87 -13.27
CA THR A 69 -4.05 -1.04 -12.78
C THR A 69 -4.21 0.30 -13.48
N GLY A 70 -3.40 0.58 -14.49
CA GLY A 70 -3.60 1.79 -15.30
C GLY A 70 -5.06 1.91 -15.73
N PRO A 71 -5.81 2.99 -15.35
CA PRO A 71 -7.25 3.04 -15.54
C PRO A 71 -7.63 3.45 -16.97
N ILE A 72 -7.22 2.65 -17.95
CA ILE A 72 -7.42 2.91 -19.40
C ILE A 72 -8.89 3.12 -19.77
N GLN A 73 -9.82 2.55 -19.00
CA GLN A 73 -11.26 2.75 -19.18
C GLN A 73 -11.72 4.18 -18.87
N ASN A 74 -10.92 4.93 -18.11
CA ASN A 74 -11.21 6.32 -17.74
C ASN A 74 -10.68 7.34 -18.77
N LEU A 75 -9.84 6.90 -19.72
CA LEU A 75 -9.35 7.75 -20.81
C LEU A 75 -10.42 7.87 -21.88
N THR A 76 -10.86 9.09 -22.15
CA THR A 76 -11.98 9.41 -23.06
C THR A 76 -11.61 10.56 -24.01
N GLY A 77 -12.33 10.71 -25.12
CA GLY A 77 -12.14 11.82 -26.05
C GLY A 77 -10.74 11.93 -26.65
N LEU A 78 -10.07 10.78 -26.88
CA LEU A 78 -8.69 10.76 -27.40
C LEU A 78 -8.61 11.17 -28.87
N HIS A 79 -7.89 12.25 -29.15
CA HIS A 79 -7.56 12.75 -30.47
C HIS A 79 -6.05 12.92 -30.62
N PHE A 80 -5.50 12.54 -31.78
CA PHE A 80 -4.11 12.83 -32.15
C PHE A 80 -4.07 13.82 -33.32
N MET A 81 -3.26 14.88 -33.17
CA MET A 81 -3.04 15.91 -34.16
C MET A 81 -1.60 15.89 -34.66
N ALA A 82 -1.42 15.97 -35.96
CA ALA A 82 -0.13 16.08 -36.62
C ALA A 82 -0.13 17.30 -37.55
N ALA A 83 0.75 18.27 -37.35
CA ALA A 83 0.79 19.52 -38.10
C ALA A 83 -0.58 20.22 -38.23
N GLY A 84 -1.36 20.24 -37.12
CA GLY A 84 -2.68 20.86 -37.07
C GLY A 84 -3.82 20.08 -37.72
N LYS A 85 -3.58 18.84 -38.15
CA LYS A 85 -4.61 17.95 -38.72
C LYS A 85 -4.78 16.71 -37.84
N GLU A 86 -6.02 16.32 -37.63
CA GLU A 86 -6.33 15.07 -36.94
C GLU A 86 -5.85 13.87 -37.76
N ILE A 87 -5.24 12.88 -37.09
CA ILE A 87 -4.81 11.61 -37.67
C ILE A 87 -5.53 10.45 -36.98
N ALA A 88 -5.88 9.44 -37.79
CA ALA A 88 -6.54 8.26 -37.28
C ALA A 88 -5.59 7.41 -36.43
N TRP A 89 -6.14 6.79 -35.39
CA TRP A 89 -5.45 5.81 -34.57
C TRP A 89 -6.29 4.53 -34.42
N GLN A 90 -5.63 3.45 -34.09
CA GLN A 90 -6.25 2.16 -33.80
C GLN A 90 -5.70 1.60 -32.49
N ARG A 91 -6.59 1.09 -31.65
CA ARG A 91 -6.18 0.38 -30.44
C ARG A 91 -5.60 -0.98 -30.83
N ASP A 92 -4.52 -1.41 -30.15
CA ASP A 92 -3.98 -2.76 -30.28
C ASP A 92 -5.02 -3.79 -29.85
N LEU A 93 -5.10 -4.93 -30.55
CA LEU A 93 -6.11 -5.97 -30.28
C LEU A 93 -5.79 -6.83 -29.05
N GLU A 94 -4.54 -6.86 -28.61
CA GLU A 94 -4.06 -7.66 -27.46
C GLU A 94 -3.66 -6.76 -26.29
N ASP A 95 -3.06 -5.61 -26.56
CA ASP A 95 -2.65 -4.65 -25.55
C ASP A 95 -3.55 -3.40 -25.54
N MET A 96 -4.60 -3.43 -24.75
CA MET A 96 -5.59 -2.35 -24.68
C MET A 96 -5.01 -0.98 -24.30
N TYR A 97 -3.75 -0.94 -23.85
CA TYR A 97 -3.03 0.26 -23.45
C TYR A 97 -2.24 0.90 -24.60
N ALA A 98 -2.21 0.29 -25.78
CA ALA A 98 -1.43 0.72 -26.95
C ALA A 98 -2.32 1.27 -28.08
N PHE A 99 -1.87 2.39 -28.67
CA PHE A 99 -2.51 3.09 -29.78
C PHE A 99 -1.57 3.17 -30.97
N HIS A 100 -1.94 2.57 -32.09
CA HIS A 100 -1.19 2.60 -33.35
C HIS A 100 -1.65 3.75 -34.24
N LEU A 101 -0.71 4.44 -34.83
CA LEU A 101 -0.96 5.55 -35.73
C LEU A 101 0.11 5.67 -36.81
N GLN A 102 -0.21 6.36 -37.90
CA GLN A 102 0.70 6.62 -39.01
C GLN A 102 1.07 8.10 -39.00
N VAL A 103 2.31 8.41 -38.60
CA VAL A 103 2.82 9.78 -38.58
C VAL A 103 3.13 10.24 -40.01
N PRO A 104 2.58 11.37 -40.48
CA PRO A 104 2.84 11.88 -41.80
C PRO A 104 4.32 12.26 -42.03
N ALA A 105 4.76 12.25 -43.28
CA ALA A 105 6.11 12.69 -43.66
C ALA A 105 6.35 14.15 -43.23
N GLY A 106 7.53 14.42 -42.64
CA GLY A 106 7.94 15.74 -42.19
C GLY A 106 7.38 16.14 -40.81
N VAL A 107 6.54 15.33 -40.18
CA VAL A 107 6.03 15.57 -38.80
C VAL A 107 7.02 15.01 -37.80
N THR A 108 7.40 15.83 -36.82
CA THR A 108 8.34 15.48 -35.74
C THR A 108 7.71 15.50 -34.36
N GLU A 109 6.46 15.97 -34.24
CA GLU A 109 5.70 16.06 -33.00
C GLU A 109 4.24 15.70 -33.23
N LEU A 110 3.67 14.94 -32.29
CA LEU A 110 2.23 14.71 -32.16
C LEU A 110 1.69 15.48 -30.96
N GLN A 111 0.51 16.05 -31.10
CA GLN A 111 -0.27 16.53 -29.98
C GLN A 111 -1.42 15.54 -29.73
N ALA A 112 -1.51 15.01 -28.53
CA ALA A 112 -2.68 14.25 -28.08
C ALA A 112 -3.50 15.11 -27.12
N SER A 113 -4.83 15.10 -27.29
CA SER A 113 -5.79 15.71 -26.35
C SER A 113 -6.81 14.66 -25.93
N TYR A 114 -7.16 14.65 -24.67
CA TYR A 114 -8.09 13.67 -24.09
C TYR A 114 -8.57 14.14 -22.72
N ASP A 115 -9.66 13.52 -22.29
CA ASP A 115 -10.18 13.66 -20.94
C ASP A 115 -9.88 12.41 -20.12
N THR A 116 -9.63 12.59 -18.84
CA THR A 116 -9.50 11.51 -17.85
C THR A 116 -10.56 11.67 -16.78
N LEU A 117 -11.33 10.60 -16.55
CA LEU A 117 -12.28 10.53 -15.45
C LEU A 117 -11.54 10.12 -14.18
N THR A 118 -11.77 10.84 -13.06
CA THR A 118 -11.01 10.64 -11.82
C THR A 118 -11.48 9.47 -10.96
N TYR A 119 -12.18 8.50 -11.56
CA TYR A 119 -12.66 7.33 -10.82
C TYR A 119 -11.52 6.34 -10.53
N TYR A 120 -11.50 5.84 -9.28
CA TYR A 120 -10.60 4.81 -8.80
C TYR A 120 -11.41 3.65 -8.20
N GLY A 121 -11.60 2.59 -8.97
CA GLY A 121 -12.50 1.49 -8.58
C GLY A 121 -13.95 1.95 -8.42
N LYS A 122 -14.47 1.88 -7.20
CA LYS A 122 -15.82 2.34 -6.85
C LYS A 122 -15.86 3.75 -6.26
N SER A 123 -14.69 4.35 -6.02
CA SER A 123 -14.51 5.67 -5.44
C SER A 123 -14.00 6.65 -6.49
N SER A 124 -13.79 7.90 -6.13
CA SER A 124 -13.15 8.92 -6.96
C SER A 124 -11.86 9.41 -6.31
N LEU A 125 -10.98 10.03 -7.09
CA LEU A 125 -9.83 10.79 -6.62
C LEU A 125 -10.15 12.30 -6.52
N ALA A 126 -11.38 12.69 -6.78
CA ALA A 126 -11.83 14.07 -6.68
C ALA A 126 -13.23 14.16 -6.07
N SER A 127 -13.48 15.29 -5.44
CA SER A 127 -14.80 15.74 -4.97
C SER A 127 -15.02 17.18 -5.40
N SER A 128 -16.08 17.82 -4.88
CA SER A 128 -16.30 19.26 -5.07
C SER A 128 -15.27 20.15 -4.38
N LYS A 129 -14.39 19.59 -3.52
CA LYS A 129 -13.47 20.34 -2.65
C LYS A 129 -12.03 19.88 -2.74
N VAL A 130 -11.78 18.63 -3.13
CA VAL A 130 -10.45 18.04 -3.18
C VAL A 130 -10.17 17.36 -4.52
N LEU A 131 -8.90 17.22 -4.86
CA LEU A 131 -8.38 16.47 -5.98
C LEU A 131 -7.08 15.79 -5.56
N ASP A 132 -6.95 14.53 -5.89
CA ASP A 132 -5.71 13.82 -5.97
C ASP A 132 -5.38 13.59 -7.47
N LEU A 133 -4.38 14.33 -7.97
CA LEU A 133 -3.89 14.23 -9.35
C LEU A 133 -2.71 13.26 -9.40
N VAL A 134 -3.00 12.02 -9.78
CA VAL A 134 -1.98 11.01 -10.06
C VAL A 134 -1.58 11.05 -11.53
N TRP A 135 -0.34 11.46 -11.82
CA TRP A 135 0.12 11.76 -13.18
C TRP A 135 0.06 10.59 -14.16
N ASN A 136 0.13 9.34 -13.67
CA ASN A 136 -0.03 8.16 -14.54
C ASN A 136 -1.40 8.08 -15.24
N GLN A 137 -2.40 8.82 -14.76
CA GLN A 137 -3.73 8.87 -15.38
C GLN A 137 -3.81 9.87 -16.53
N VAL A 138 -2.83 10.75 -16.66
CA VAL A 138 -2.86 11.88 -17.61
C VAL A 138 -1.63 11.94 -18.51
N VAL A 139 -0.86 10.84 -18.62
CA VAL A 139 0.31 10.76 -19.52
C VAL A 139 0.13 9.71 -20.58
N LEU A 140 0.70 9.98 -21.76
CA LEU A 140 0.91 9.05 -22.86
C LEU A 140 2.38 9.16 -23.26
N TYR A 141 3.01 8.06 -23.67
CA TYR A 141 4.41 8.08 -24.09
C TYR A 141 4.71 7.04 -25.19
N PRO A 142 5.83 7.14 -25.94
CA PRO A 142 6.17 6.21 -27.00
C PRO A 142 6.46 4.80 -26.47
N LYS A 143 5.88 3.77 -27.10
CA LYS A 143 6.14 2.35 -26.77
C LYS A 143 7.63 2.04 -26.92
N GLY A 144 8.19 1.33 -25.95
CA GLY A 144 9.61 0.92 -25.92
C GLY A 144 10.55 1.96 -25.30
N ALA A 145 10.07 3.16 -24.97
CA ALA A 145 10.86 4.12 -24.21
C ALA A 145 10.95 3.69 -22.74
N ALA A 146 12.14 3.76 -22.18
CA ALA A 146 12.32 3.60 -20.74
C ALA A 146 11.77 4.86 -20.02
N SER A 147 11.01 4.68 -18.95
CA SER A 147 10.33 5.79 -18.27
C SER A 147 11.30 6.84 -17.68
N ASN A 148 12.52 6.43 -17.32
CA ASN A 148 13.56 7.35 -16.84
C ASN A 148 14.23 8.14 -17.98
N ALA A 149 14.10 7.72 -19.25
CA ALA A 149 14.65 8.42 -20.41
C ALA A 149 13.67 9.41 -21.04
N VAL A 150 12.38 9.29 -20.74
CA VAL A 150 11.36 10.28 -21.12
C VAL A 150 11.40 11.43 -20.14
N GLN A 151 11.63 12.64 -20.62
CA GLN A 151 11.59 13.88 -19.83
C GLN A 151 10.24 14.54 -20.05
N VAL A 152 9.64 15.06 -19.00
CA VAL A 152 8.31 15.70 -19.06
C VAL A 152 8.37 17.08 -18.42
N SER A 153 7.96 18.10 -19.17
CA SER A 153 7.65 19.43 -18.67
C SER A 153 6.15 19.47 -18.41
N ALA A 154 5.76 19.36 -17.14
CA ALA A 154 4.36 19.28 -16.74
C ALA A 154 3.82 20.60 -16.23
N SER A 155 2.53 20.86 -16.48
CA SER A 155 1.79 21.98 -15.91
C SER A 155 0.39 21.54 -15.47
N ALA A 156 -0.15 22.20 -14.45
CA ALA A 156 -1.50 21.99 -13.98
C ALA A 156 -2.23 23.32 -13.79
N ARG A 157 -3.51 23.36 -14.18
CA ARG A 157 -4.43 24.45 -13.88
C ARG A 157 -5.51 23.95 -12.94
N LEU A 158 -5.58 24.51 -11.74
CA LEU A 158 -6.49 24.09 -10.67
C LEU A 158 -7.79 24.93 -10.66
N PRO A 159 -8.84 24.50 -9.99
CA PRO A 159 -9.99 25.36 -9.69
C PRO A 159 -9.53 26.64 -8.98
N GLU A 160 -10.24 27.75 -9.21
CA GLU A 160 -9.88 29.03 -8.64
C GLU A 160 -9.89 29.00 -7.09
N GLY A 161 -8.84 29.55 -6.49
CA GLY A 161 -8.68 29.61 -5.04
C GLY A 161 -8.16 28.32 -4.39
N TRP A 162 -8.06 27.21 -5.14
CA TRP A 162 -7.47 25.99 -4.61
C TRP A 162 -5.96 26.12 -4.43
N LYS A 163 -5.47 25.45 -3.37
CA LYS A 163 -4.03 25.31 -3.11
C LYS A 163 -3.63 23.85 -3.28
N PHE A 164 -2.33 23.58 -3.36
CA PHE A 164 -1.82 22.23 -3.62
C PHE A 164 -0.57 21.90 -2.81
N GLY A 165 -0.32 20.59 -2.66
CA GLY A 165 0.91 19.98 -2.15
C GLY A 165 1.43 18.96 -3.15
N THR A 166 2.75 18.88 -3.35
CA THR A 166 3.44 17.90 -4.21
C THR A 166 4.94 17.90 -3.94
N ALA A 167 5.60 16.77 -4.25
CA ALA A 167 7.05 16.71 -4.26
C ALA A 167 7.69 17.36 -5.51
N LEU A 168 6.94 17.66 -6.58
CA LEU A 168 7.46 18.39 -7.73
C LEU A 168 7.90 19.81 -7.34
N THR A 169 8.93 20.31 -7.99
CA THR A 169 9.40 21.67 -7.77
C THR A 169 8.69 22.62 -8.73
N PRO A 170 7.89 23.58 -8.24
CA PRO A 170 7.31 24.61 -9.09
C PRO A 170 8.41 25.47 -9.74
N LYS A 171 8.34 25.61 -11.07
CA LYS A 171 9.17 26.52 -11.84
C LYS A 171 8.55 27.91 -11.91
N GLN A 172 7.24 27.95 -12.13
CA GLN A 172 6.47 29.19 -12.20
C GLN A 172 5.03 28.94 -11.76
N GLN A 173 4.45 29.90 -11.06
CA GLN A 173 3.04 29.88 -10.69
C GLN A 173 2.39 31.23 -11.03
N ASN A 174 1.28 31.17 -11.77
CA ASN A 174 0.50 32.33 -12.19
C ASN A 174 -0.98 32.09 -11.85
N GLY A 175 -1.48 32.72 -10.79
CA GLY A 175 -2.85 32.50 -10.31
C GLY A 175 -3.07 31.05 -9.92
N ASN A 176 -4.01 30.38 -10.60
CA ASN A 176 -4.36 28.98 -10.38
C ASN A 176 -3.61 27.99 -11.30
N SER A 177 -2.64 28.47 -12.08
CA SER A 177 -1.82 27.65 -12.97
C SER A 177 -0.40 27.53 -12.43
N VAL A 178 0.17 26.32 -12.46
CA VAL A 178 1.53 26.01 -12.05
C VAL A 178 2.26 25.24 -13.15
N GLU A 179 3.50 25.65 -13.45
CA GLU A 179 4.45 24.91 -14.27
C GLU A 179 5.52 24.32 -13.35
N PHE A 180 5.92 23.07 -13.60
CA PHE A 180 6.93 22.38 -12.83
C PHE A 180 8.26 22.30 -13.57
N GLU A 181 9.36 22.12 -12.83
CA GLU A 181 10.65 21.79 -13.42
C GLU A 181 10.52 20.50 -14.23
N THR A 182 11.30 20.41 -15.33
CA THR A 182 11.32 19.21 -16.16
C THR A 182 11.93 18.05 -15.38
N VAL A 183 11.21 16.93 -15.32
CA VAL A 183 11.62 15.71 -14.62
C VAL A 183 11.47 14.49 -15.54
N SER A 184 12.05 13.36 -15.18
CA SER A 184 11.77 12.11 -15.89
C SER A 184 10.31 11.69 -15.71
N LEU A 185 9.76 10.92 -16.67
CA LEU A 185 8.41 10.34 -16.53
C LEU A 185 8.31 9.46 -15.27
N THR A 186 9.40 8.78 -14.90
CA THR A 186 9.45 8.03 -13.63
C THR A 186 9.23 8.95 -12.44
N MET A 187 9.94 10.09 -12.38
CA MET A 187 9.80 11.04 -11.27
C MET A 187 8.45 11.75 -11.28
N LEU A 188 7.91 12.07 -12.46
CA LEU A 188 6.58 12.67 -12.58
C LEU A 188 5.51 11.76 -11.99
N VAL A 189 5.46 10.50 -12.42
CA VAL A 189 4.50 9.50 -11.92
C VAL A 189 4.70 9.20 -10.43
N ASP A 190 5.92 9.34 -9.94
CA ASP A 190 6.29 9.16 -8.53
C ASP A 190 6.08 10.44 -7.67
N SER A 191 5.40 11.46 -8.19
CA SER A 191 5.19 12.74 -7.49
C SER A 191 3.77 13.25 -7.70
N PRO A 192 2.75 12.59 -7.14
CA PRO A 192 1.36 13.04 -7.24
C PRO A 192 1.18 14.45 -6.67
N LEU A 193 0.04 15.06 -6.97
CA LEU A 193 -0.33 16.38 -6.52
C LEU A 193 -1.71 16.32 -5.88
N ILE A 194 -1.80 16.62 -4.59
CA ILE A 194 -3.10 16.86 -3.95
C ILE A 194 -3.46 18.34 -4.01
N ALA A 195 -4.72 18.66 -4.28
CA ALA A 195 -5.22 20.03 -4.30
C ALA A 195 -6.58 20.14 -3.66
N GLY A 196 -6.89 21.31 -3.08
CA GLY A 196 -8.19 21.50 -2.46
C GLY A 196 -8.54 22.94 -2.13
N ALA A 197 -9.84 23.18 -1.92
CA ALA A 197 -10.38 24.43 -1.43
C ALA A 197 -9.92 24.73 0.00
N PHE A 198 -9.76 23.68 0.82
CA PHE A 198 -9.19 23.75 2.16
C PHE A 198 -7.83 23.05 2.11
N TYR A 199 -6.80 23.77 2.48
CA TYR A 199 -5.41 23.30 2.42
C TYR A 199 -4.62 23.81 3.61
N ARG A 200 -3.83 22.93 4.22
CA ARG A 200 -2.90 23.26 5.28
C ARG A 200 -1.58 22.51 5.10
N GLN A 201 -0.47 23.23 5.20
CA GLN A 201 0.87 22.63 5.26
C GLN A 201 1.46 22.84 6.65
N VAL A 202 2.08 21.79 7.20
CA VAL A 202 2.77 21.85 8.49
C VAL A 202 4.18 21.29 8.35
N GLN A 203 5.17 22.05 8.84
CA GLN A 203 6.56 21.62 8.94
C GLN A 203 6.72 20.61 10.08
N ILE A 204 7.27 19.44 9.77
CA ILE A 204 7.44 18.34 10.73
C ILE A 204 8.90 17.91 10.92
N ASN A 205 9.86 18.80 10.65
CA ASN A 205 11.27 18.52 10.89
C ASN A 205 11.54 18.37 12.39
N PRO A 206 12.22 17.30 12.82
CA PRO A 206 12.82 17.27 14.15
C PRO A 206 13.97 18.28 14.23
N PRO A 207 14.36 18.72 15.44
CA PRO A 207 15.48 19.64 15.61
C PRO A 207 16.78 19.12 14.97
N GLY A 208 17.50 20.02 14.27
CA GLY A 208 18.78 19.69 13.61
C GLY A 208 18.67 18.96 12.26
N GLN A 209 17.45 18.66 11.78
CA GLN A 209 17.24 18.05 10.47
C GLN A 209 17.25 19.10 9.35
N SER A 210 18.17 18.95 8.38
CA SER A 210 18.31 19.87 7.24
C SER A 210 17.38 19.56 6.06
N ILE A 211 17.05 18.26 5.85
CA ILE A 211 16.12 17.85 4.80
C ILE A 211 14.70 18.23 5.23
N SER A 212 13.97 18.90 4.33
CA SER A 212 12.60 19.34 4.60
C SER A 212 11.64 18.16 4.64
N HIS A 213 10.82 18.10 5.69
CA HIS A 213 9.70 17.20 5.82
C HIS A 213 8.45 18.02 6.14
N VAL A 214 7.42 17.85 5.35
CA VAL A 214 6.14 18.54 5.54
C VAL A 214 4.99 17.55 5.46
N ILE A 215 3.88 17.88 6.10
CA ILE A 215 2.59 17.27 5.81
C ILE A 215 1.74 18.32 5.11
N ASP A 216 1.29 17.99 3.91
CA ASP A 216 0.33 18.72 3.10
C ASP A 216 -1.03 18.07 3.26
N MET A 217 -2.03 18.81 3.68
CA MET A 217 -3.38 18.30 3.92
C MET A 217 -4.39 19.05 3.08
N VAL A 218 -5.27 18.32 2.42
CA VAL A 218 -6.49 18.82 1.80
C VAL A 218 -7.70 18.11 2.41
N GLY A 219 -8.85 18.78 2.48
CA GLY A 219 -10.03 18.18 3.08
C GLY A 219 -11.33 18.82 2.61
N GLU A 220 -12.46 18.24 3.02
CA GLU A 220 -13.79 18.73 2.66
C GLU A 220 -14.18 20.00 3.45
N SER A 221 -13.48 20.28 4.57
CA SER A 221 -13.74 21.43 5.45
C SER A 221 -12.46 21.94 6.13
N GLU A 222 -12.54 23.13 6.74
CA GLU A 222 -11.45 23.67 7.59
C GLU A 222 -11.22 22.79 8.83
N GLU A 223 -12.24 22.14 9.35
CA GLU A 223 -12.17 21.25 10.50
C GLU A 223 -11.41 19.98 10.14
N ALA A 224 -11.62 19.41 8.96
CA ALA A 224 -10.98 18.20 8.50
C ALA A 224 -9.44 18.31 8.49
N ILE A 225 -8.91 19.47 8.10
CA ILE A 225 -7.47 19.73 8.01
C ILE A 225 -6.83 20.20 9.34
N GLN A 226 -7.55 20.10 10.48
CA GLN A 226 -7.01 20.42 11.80
C GLN A 226 -6.28 19.21 12.37
N ILE A 227 -4.96 19.29 12.36
CA ILE A 227 -4.08 18.31 13.02
C ILE A 227 -3.71 18.78 14.43
N THR A 228 -3.67 17.85 15.40
CA THR A 228 -3.35 18.18 16.79
C THR A 228 -1.85 18.37 17.01
N ASP A 229 -1.45 19.12 18.04
CA ASP A 229 -0.05 19.26 18.43
C ASP A 229 0.59 17.91 18.80
N LYS A 230 -0.20 16.97 19.34
CA LYS A 230 0.24 15.61 19.63
C LYS A 230 0.61 14.88 18.33
N ASP A 231 -0.22 14.95 17.30
CA ASP A 231 0.03 14.27 16.04
C ASP A 231 1.21 14.90 15.27
N ILE A 232 1.34 16.24 15.33
CA ILE A 232 2.54 16.93 14.83
C ILE A 232 3.81 16.45 15.55
N ALA A 233 3.75 16.28 16.88
CA ALA A 233 4.88 15.76 17.64
C ALA A 233 5.19 14.29 17.27
N SER A 234 4.16 13.47 17.05
CA SER A 234 4.31 12.07 16.57
C SER A 234 4.96 12.00 15.19
N LEU A 235 4.57 12.86 14.26
CA LEU A 235 5.20 12.97 12.93
C LEU A 235 6.68 13.39 13.03
N LYS A 236 7.01 14.38 13.87
CA LYS A 236 8.41 14.76 14.12
C LYS A 236 9.24 13.60 14.69
N LYS A 237 8.65 12.83 15.62
CA LYS A 237 9.29 11.61 16.12
C LYS A 237 9.46 10.55 15.04
N LEU A 238 8.48 10.37 14.13
CA LEU A 238 8.55 9.44 13.01
C LEU A 238 9.76 9.73 12.13
N VAL A 239 9.97 11.01 11.77
CA VAL A 239 11.15 11.45 11.00
C VAL A 239 12.45 11.21 11.77
N ALA A 240 12.46 11.37 13.09
CA ALA A 240 13.65 11.11 13.92
C ALA A 240 13.93 9.60 14.05
N GLU A 241 12.91 8.78 14.35
CA GLU A 241 13.01 7.32 14.51
C GLU A 241 13.53 6.64 13.23
N THR A 242 12.97 6.99 12.08
CA THR A 242 13.43 6.45 10.77
C THR A 242 14.86 6.89 10.48
N GLY A 243 15.21 8.14 10.81
CA GLY A 243 16.59 8.63 10.68
C GLY A 243 17.58 7.86 11.54
N ALA A 244 17.23 7.53 12.79
CA ALA A 244 18.06 6.73 13.68
C ALA A 244 18.16 5.28 13.20
N MET A 245 17.07 4.71 12.71
CA MET A 245 17.00 3.33 12.26
C MET A 245 17.81 3.08 10.99
N PHE A 246 17.65 3.90 9.96
CA PHE A 246 18.31 3.69 8.68
C PHE A 246 19.71 4.32 8.58
N GLY A 247 19.96 5.44 9.28
CA GLY A 247 21.21 6.19 9.20
C GLY A 247 21.41 6.94 7.88
N ALA A 248 20.57 6.77 6.89
CA ALA A 248 20.64 7.41 5.57
C ALA A 248 19.25 7.77 5.05
N ARG A 249 19.19 8.74 4.13
CA ARG A 249 17.97 9.14 3.41
C ARG A 249 18.24 9.17 1.91
N HIS A 250 17.30 8.63 1.13
CA HIS A 250 17.43 8.50 -0.32
C HIS A 250 16.46 9.45 -1.03
N TYR A 251 16.35 10.67 -0.49
CA TYR A 251 15.51 11.77 -0.98
C TYR A 251 16.06 13.13 -0.56
N GLY A 252 15.72 14.18 -1.32
CA GLY A 252 16.10 15.57 -1.03
C GLY A 252 15.11 16.33 -0.17
N LYS A 253 13.85 15.90 -0.14
CA LYS A 253 12.73 16.43 0.64
C LYS A 253 11.70 15.32 0.83
N TYR A 254 10.72 15.51 1.72
CA TYR A 254 9.64 14.54 1.85
C TYR A 254 8.31 15.24 2.16
N HIS A 255 7.29 14.88 1.40
CA HIS A 255 5.92 15.37 1.51
C HIS A 255 4.99 14.22 1.91
N PHE A 256 4.38 14.29 3.10
CA PHE A 256 3.21 13.48 3.41
C PHE A 256 2.01 14.17 2.78
N LEU A 257 1.50 13.67 1.66
CA LEU A 257 0.31 14.18 1.01
C LEU A 257 -0.89 13.48 1.61
N LEU A 258 -1.82 14.20 2.21
CA LEU A 258 -2.95 13.63 2.94
C LEU A 258 -4.26 14.27 2.50
N THR A 259 -5.12 13.48 1.88
CA THR A 259 -6.49 13.83 1.52
C THR A 259 -7.46 13.31 2.57
N LEU A 260 -8.18 14.21 3.24
CA LEU A 260 -9.13 13.93 4.33
C LEU A 260 -10.55 14.09 3.82
N SER A 261 -11.14 12.97 3.35
CA SER A 261 -12.44 12.99 2.69
C SER A 261 -13.12 11.61 2.72
N ASP A 262 -14.38 11.56 3.13
CA ASP A 262 -15.24 10.39 3.00
C ASP A 262 -15.86 10.26 1.59
N GLN A 263 -15.60 11.23 0.69
CA GLN A 263 -16.10 11.24 -0.69
C GLN A 263 -15.08 10.68 -1.69
N THR A 264 -13.81 10.56 -1.30
CA THR A 264 -12.73 10.07 -2.14
C THR A 264 -12.22 8.71 -1.68
N ALA A 265 -11.33 8.09 -2.46
CA ALA A 265 -10.72 6.81 -2.12
C ALA A 265 -9.84 6.94 -0.88
N HIS A 266 -9.96 5.99 0.05
CA HIS A 266 -8.97 5.80 1.12
C HIS A 266 -7.90 4.86 0.61
N HIS A 267 -6.64 5.27 0.73
CA HIS A 267 -5.48 4.51 0.24
C HIS A 267 -4.19 4.99 0.89
N GLY A 268 -3.14 4.20 0.78
CA GLY A 268 -1.75 4.59 0.92
C GLY A 268 -1.01 4.24 -0.36
N LEU A 269 -0.11 5.10 -0.81
CA LEU A 269 0.75 4.84 -1.95
C LEU A 269 2.10 5.53 -1.75
N GLU A 270 3.13 4.72 -1.79
CA GLU A 270 4.49 5.12 -1.52
C GLU A 270 5.18 5.75 -2.73
N HIS A 271 5.99 6.77 -2.45
CA HIS A 271 6.85 7.47 -3.42
C HIS A 271 8.24 7.71 -2.82
N HIS A 272 9.24 8.08 -3.66
CA HIS A 272 10.60 8.36 -3.17
C HIS A 272 10.64 9.58 -2.25
N GLU A 273 9.98 10.66 -2.63
CA GLU A 273 10.01 11.97 -1.97
C GLU A 273 8.64 12.40 -1.41
N SER A 274 7.67 11.49 -1.44
CA SER A 274 6.35 11.69 -0.84
C SER A 274 5.67 10.37 -0.48
N SER A 275 4.55 10.45 0.21
CA SER A 275 3.51 9.44 0.24
C SER A 275 2.19 10.09 -0.09
N ASP A 276 1.34 9.37 -0.82
CA ASP A 276 0.00 9.79 -1.18
C ASP A 276 -1.01 9.00 -0.35
N ASN A 277 -1.79 9.71 0.47
CA ASN A 277 -2.63 9.11 1.48
C ASN A 277 -4.05 9.67 1.42
N GLY A 278 -5.03 8.80 1.35
CA GLY A 278 -6.45 9.12 1.51
C GLY A 278 -6.97 8.51 2.80
N ALA A 279 -7.58 9.32 3.65
CA ALA A 279 -8.09 8.89 4.96
C ALA A 279 -9.46 9.51 5.27
N ALA A 280 -10.10 9.01 6.33
CA ALA A 280 -11.39 9.53 6.80
C ALA A 280 -11.31 11.03 7.12
N GLU A 281 -12.38 11.76 6.79
CA GLU A 281 -12.45 13.20 7.05
C GLU A 281 -12.21 13.54 8.52
N ASP A 282 -12.62 12.66 9.43
CA ASP A 282 -12.50 12.83 10.88
C ASP A 282 -11.25 12.16 11.50
N MET A 283 -10.24 11.76 10.70
CA MET A 283 -9.05 11.02 11.15
C MET A 283 -8.42 11.61 12.41
N PHE A 284 -8.25 12.92 12.50
CA PHE A 284 -7.60 13.56 13.64
C PHE A 284 -8.54 13.93 14.80
N SER A 285 -9.85 13.90 14.60
CA SER A 285 -10.86 14.29 15.60
C SER A 285 -11.61 13.11 16.20
N ASN A 286 -11.70 11.97 15.51
CA ASN A 286 -12.38 10.77 15.96
C ASN A 286 -11.37 9.71 16.45
N PRO A 287 -11.39 9.32 17.73
CA PRO A 287 -10.45 8.33 18.27
C PRO A 287 -10.49 6.97 17.55
N SER A 288 -11.64 6.55 17.01
CA SER A 288 -11.75 5.27 16.29
C SER A 288 -11.11 5.36 14.90
N SER A 289 -11.34 6.44 14.15
CA SER A 289 -10.70 6.69 12.87
C SER A 289 -9.18 6.85 13.05
N HIS A 290 -8.74 7.60 14.07
CA HIS A 290 -7.33 7.76 14.41
C HIS A 290 -6.65 6.42 14.73
N GLU A 291 -7.30 5.53 15.50
CA GLU A 291 -6.76 4.20 15.82
C GLU A 291 -6.57 3.33 14.57
N LEU A 292 -7.54 3.38 13.65
CA LEU A 292 -7.51 2.57 12.43
C LEU A 292 -6.48 3.05 11.42
N GLU A 293 -6.21 4.34 11.36
CA GLU A 293 -5.28 4.97 10.42
C GLU A 293 -3.89 5.25 11.03
N ALA A 294 -3.64 4.82 12.27
CA ALA A 294 -2.43 5.19 13.03
C ALA A 294 -1.12 4.70 12.38
N ASP A 295 -1.14 3.62 11.64
CA ASP A 295 0.02 3.06 10.92
C ASP A 295 0.12 3.51 9.46
N LEU A 296 -0.88 4.20 8.90
CA LEU A 296 -0.88 4.62 7.49
C LEU A 296 0.37 5.45 7.15
N LEU A 297 0.54 6.62 7.76
CA LEU A 297 1.68 7.49 7.47
C LEU A 297 3.04 6.86 7.83
N PRO A 298 3.20 6.12 8.96
CA PRO A 298 4.41 5.36 9.23
C PRO A 298 4.73 4.27 8.19
N HIS A 299 3.73 3.55 7.68
CA HIS A 299 3.85 2.52 6.66
C HIS A 299 4.37 3.13 5.35
N GLU A 300 3.67 4.15 4.84
CA GLU A 300 4.03 4.80 3.59
C GLU A 300 5.41 5.50 3.66
N PHE A 301 5.76 6.06 4.81
CA PHE A 301 7.08 6.67 4.99
C PHE A 301 8.20 5.63 5.01
N PHE A 302 7.98 4.47 5.62
CA PHE A 302 8.95 3.38 5.64
C PHE A 302 9.28 2.88 4.23
N HIS A 303 8.31 2.89 3.34
CA HIS A 303 8.49 2.53 1.94
C HIS A 303 9.52 3.38 1.19
N SER A 304 9.82 4.61 1.60
CA SER A 304 10.89 5.39 0.98
C SER A 304 12.22 4.61 0.96
N TRP A 305 12.45 3.75 1.95
CA TRP A 305 13.61 2.85 2.03
C TRP A 305 13.29 1.45 1.51
N ASN A 306 12.21 0.82 2.02
CA ASN A 306 11.82 -0.55 1.63
C ASN A 306 10.74 -0.50 0.55
N GLY A 307 11.16 -0.55 -0.70
CA GLY A 307 10.27 -0.49 -1.87
C GLY A 307 10.69 0.57 -2.88
N LYS A 308 10.96 1.78 -2.44
CA LYS A 308 11.40 2.85 -3.36
C LYS A 308 12.92 2.80 -3.56
N TYR A 309 13.72 2.84 -2.49
CA TYR A 309 15.18 2.69 -2.60
C TYR A 309 15.57 1.23 -2.83
N ARG A 310 15.35 0.33 -1.86
CA ARG A 310 15.57 -1.11 -2.04
C ARG A 310 14.30 -1.75 -2.56
N ARG A 311 14.35 -2.24 -3.78
CA ARG A 311 13.18 -2.77 -4.49
C ARG A 311 13.40 -4.21 -4.93
N PRO A 312 12.43 -5.13 -4.76
CA PRO A 312 12.51 -6.46 -5.38
C PRO A 312 12.83 -6.35 -6.88
N ALA A 313 13.78 -7.15 -7.37
CA ALA A 313 14.19 -7.10 -8.76
C ALA A 313 13.03 -7.33 -9.73
N GLY A 314 12.04 -8.16 -9.34
CA GLY A 314 10.83 -8.40 -10.12
C GLY A 314 9.87 -7.20 -10.21
N LEU A 315 10.02 -6.19 -9.33
CA LEU A 315 9.22 -4.97 -9.33
C LEU A 315 9.97 -3.76 -9.94
N ALA A 316 11.27 -3.90 -10.21
CA ALA A 316 12.10 -2.85 -10.79
C ALA A 316 12.09 -2.93 -12.33
N THR A 317 11.01 -2.49 -12.95
CA THR A 317 10.81 -2.53 -14.41
C THR A 317 11.27 -1.25 -15.08
N PRO A 318 11.76 -1.30 -16.34
CA PRO A 318 12.26 -0.12 -17.06
C PRO A 318 11.14 0.79 -17.59
N SER A 319 9.92 0.28 -17.73
CA SER A 319 8.77 1.05 -18.20
C SER A 319 7.47 0.56 -17.56
N TYR A 320 6.39 1.31 -17.75
CA TYR A 320 5.06 0.95 -17.24
C TYR A 320 4.33 -0.09 -18.10
N GLN A 321 4.99 -0.68 -19.08
CA GLN A 321 4.43 -1.76 -19.93
C GLN A 321 4.93 -3.14 -19.53
N GLU A 322 6.02 -3.20 -18.75
CA GLU A 322 6.64 -4.45 -18.33
C GLU A 322 5.90 -5.08 -17.15
N PRO A 323 5.60 -6.39 -17.19
CA PRO A 323 4.97 -7.09 -16.07
C PRO A 323 5.83 -7.04 -14.78
N MET A 324 5.19 -6.76 -13.66
CA MET A 324 5.80 -6.82 -12.33
C MET A 324 5.58 -8.21 -11.72
N HIS A 325 6.59 -8.73 -11.01
CA HIS A 325 6.55 -10.01 -10.30
C HIS A 325 6.51 -9.77 -8.79
N GLY A 326 5.43 -10.22 -8.15
CA GLY A 326 5.15 -9.96 -6.75
C GLY A 326 5.72 -10.97 -5.75
N ASP A 327 6.64 -11.86 -6.16
CA ASP A 327 7.16 -12.96 -5.34
C ASP A 327 7.84 -12.55 -4.02
N LEU A 328 8.33 -11.32 -3.93
CA LEU A 328 8.94 -10.75 -2.72
C LEU A 328 8.06 -9.69 -2.02
N LEU A 329 6.76 -9.65 -2.28
CA LEU A 329 5.86 -8.70 -1.61
C LEU A 329 5.77 -8.91 -0.10
N TRP A 330 6.07 -10.11 0.41
CA TRP A 330 6.18 -10.36 1.84
C TRP A 330 7.38 -9.63 2.49
N VAL A 331 8.39 -9.20 1.69
CA VAL A 331 9.45 -8.27 2.12
C VAL A 331 9.01 -6.83 1.89
N TYR A 332 8.57 -6.53 0.66
CA TYR A 332 8.18 -5.18 0.26
C TYR A 332 7.06 -4.63 1.16
N GLU A 333 5.98 -5.38 1.31
CA GLU A 333 4.79 -5.01 2.08
C GLU A 333 4.84 -5.55 3.52
N GLY A 334 5.19 -6.83 3.68
CA GLY A 334 5.16 -7.46 4.99
C GLY A 334 6.14 -6.87 6.00
N LEU A 335 7.36 -6.50 5.59
CA LEU A 335 8.30 -5.79 6.44
C LEU A 335 7.85 -4.34 6.71
N THR A 336 7.24 -3.71 5.72
CA THR A 336 6.69 -2.36 5.88
C THR A 336 5.48 -2.36 6.80
N ASP A 337 4.58 -3.33 6.70
CA ASP A 337 3.44 -3.51 7.62
C ASP A 337 3.93 -3.75 9.07
N TYR A 338 4.97 -4.58 9.24
CA TYR A 338 5.63 -4.75 10.54
C TYR A 338 6.13 -3.41 11.09
N TYR A 339 6.92 -2.65 10.33
CA TYR A 339 7.48 -1.40 10.82
C TYR A 339 6.48 -0.26 10.87
N GLY A 340 5.46 -0.23 10.03
CA GLY A 340 4.33 0.70 10.14
C GLY A 340 3.70 0.65 11.53
N ASN A 341 3.39 -0.57 11.98
CA ASN A 341 2.83 -0.81 13.31
C ASN A 341 3.81 -0.52 14.46
N ILE A 342 5.10 -0.88 14.32
CA ILE A 342 6.13 -0.59 15.33
C ILE A 342 6.38 0.92 15.43
N LEU A 343 6.52 1.61 14.31
CA LEU A 343 6.74 3.06 14.29
C LEU A 343 5.53 3.82 14.83
N ALA A 344 4.30 3.38 14.52
CA ALA A 344 3.09 3.96 15.11
C ALA A 344 3.13 3.91 16.66
N ALA A 345 3.59 2.79 17.23
CA ALA A 345 3.75 2.66 18.68
C ALA A 345 4.93 3.48 19.22
N ARG A 346 6.11 3.46 18.59
CA ARG A 346 7.30 4.21 19.01
C ARG A 346 7.08 5.72 19.02
N THR A 347 6.29 6.22 18.10
CA THR A 347 6.08 7.66 17.91
C THR A 347 4.87 8.21 18.65
N GLY A 348 3.99 7.33 19.16
CA GLY A 348 2.83 7.70 19.97
C GLY A 348 1.54 7.91 19.19
N PHE A 349 1.50 7.51 17.90
CA PHE A 349 0.23 7.36 17.17
C PHE A 349 -0.64 6.26 17.78
N ARG A 350 -0.01 5.14 18.24
CA ARG A 350 -0.64 4.10 19.05
C ARG A 350 0.00 4.02 20.43
N THR A 351 -0.80 3.74 21.45
CA THR A 351 -0.27 3.35 22.76
C THR A 351 0.27 1.91 22.71
N PRO A 352 1.14 1.50 23.67
CA PRO A 352 1.57 0.11 23.76
C PRO A 352 0.43 -0.90 23.90
N GLU A 353 -0.67 -0.51 24.55
CA GLU A 353 -1.87 -1.34 24.68
C GLU A 353 -2.59 -1.48 23.34
N GLN A 354 -2.84 -0.38 22.62
CA GLN A 354 -3.45 -0.38 21.29
C GLN A 354 -2.61 -1.21 20.28
N PHE A 355 -1.29 -1.11 20.35
CA PHE A 355 -0.39 -1.96 19.56
C PHE A 355 -0.64 -3.46 19.85
N ARG A 356 -0.71 -3.85 21.11
CA ARG A 356 -0.96 -5.25 21.48
C ARG A 356 -2.35 -5.73 21.08
N GLU A 357 -3.38 -4.89 21.20
CA GLU A 357 -4.75 -5.19 20.77
C GLU A 357 -4.84 -5.37 19.24
N ASN A 358 -4.14 -4.52 18.47
CA ASN A 358 -4.05 -4.65 17.01
C ASN A 358 -3.29 -5.93 16.61
N LEU A 359 -2.16 -6.23 17.26
CA LEU A 359 -1.40 -7.46 17.01
C LEU A 359 -2.23 -8.71 17.37
N ALA A 360 -2.99 -8.68 18.48
CA ALA A 360 -3.88 -9.77 18.87
C ALA A 360 -4.96 -10.02 17.81
N TYR A 361 -5.59 -8.95 17.33
CA TYR A 361 -6.59 -9.03 16.26
C TYR A 361 -5.99 -9.61 14.96
N THR A 362 -4.84 -9.10 14.52
CA THR A 362 -4.13 -9.56 13.31
C THR A 362 -3.77 -11.05 13.41
N ALA A 363 -3.17 -11.45 14.54
CA ALA A 363 -2.79 -12.84 14.78
C ALA A 363 -4.01 -13.78 14.80
N ALA A 364 -5.08 -13.40 15.49
CA ALA A 364 -6.32 -14.17 15.57
C ALA A 364 -7.01 -14.30 14.21
N MET A 365 -7.09 -13.20 13.44
CA MET A 365 -7.65 -13.19 12.09
C MET A 365 -6.94 -14.19 11.18
N LEU A 366 -5.59 -14.21 11.23
CA LEU A 366 -4.79 -15.13 10.42
C LEU A 366 -4.86 -16.58 10.92
N ASP A 367 -4.96 -16.79 12.24
CA ASP A 367 -5.08 -18.14 12.81
C ASP A 367 -6.43 -18.80 12.49
N HIS A 368 -7.47 -18.00 12.25
CA HIS A 368 -8.78 -18.47 11.79
C HIS A 368 -8.93 -18.47 10.25
N ARG A 369 -7.85 -18.16 9.50
CA ARG A 369 -7.86 -18.10 8.03
C ARG A 369 -7.84 -19.49 7.41
N ALA A 370 -9.00 -20.10 7.16
CA ALA A 370 -9.12 -21.45 6.62
C ALA A 370 -8.39 -21.65 5.27
N GLY A 371 -8.29 -20.61 4.45
CA GLY A 371 -7.59 -20.62 3.17
C GLY A 371 -6.09 -21.00 3.27
N ARG A 372 -5.48 -20.87 4.44
CA ARG A 372 -4.10 -21.31 4.71
C ARG A 372 -3.89 -22.79 4.44
N THR A 373 -4.90 -23.63 4.64
CA THR A 373 -4.80 -25.09 4.48
C THR A 373 -4.56 -25.54 3.03
N TRP A 374 -4.81 -24.68 2.06
CA TRP A 374 -4.59 -25.01 0.65
C TRP A 374 -3.66 -24.04 -0.09
N ARG A 375 -3.66 -22.75 0.27
CA ARG A 375 -2.86 -21.70 -0.38
C ARG A 375 -1.71 -21.25 0.53
N PRO A 376 -0.43 -21.47 0.17
CA PRO A 376 0.70 -20.91 0.91
C PRO A 376 0.81 -19.40 0.77
N LEU A 377 1.52 -18.72 1.69
CA LEU A 377 1.72 -17.27 1.64
C LEU A 377 2.40 -16.84 0.34
N GLN A 378 3.42 -17.60 -0.11
CA GLN A 378 4.14 -17.32 -1.35
C GLN A 378 3.19 -17.19 -2.55
N ASP A 379 2.14 -18.01 -2.62
CA ASP A 379 1.17 -17.94 -3.71
C ASP A 379 0.31 -16.67 -3.65
N THR A 380 -0.01 -16.17 -2.45
CA THR A 380 -0.76 -14.91 -2.32
C THR A 380 0.02 -13.71 -2.86
N ALA A 381 1.35 -13.70 -2.64
CA ALA A 381 2.24 -12.68 -3.18
C ALA A 381 2.41 -12.81 -4.70
N THR A 382 2.67 -14.02 -5.19
CA THR A 382 2.85 -14.29 -6.64
C THR A 382 1.58 -13.99 -7.43
N SER A 383 0.40 -14.28 -6.87
CA SER A 383 -0.91 -14.09 -7.52
C SER A 383 -1.54 -12.71 -7.29
N VAL A 384 -0.78 -11.73 -6.80
CA VAL A 384 -1.27 -10.37 -6.46
C VAL A 384 -2.08 -9.72 -7.59
N GLN A 385 -1.66 -9.91 -8.83
CA GLN A 385 -2.32 -9.35 -10.01
C GLN A 385 -3.81 -9.71 -10.10
N SER A 386 -4.17 -10.92 -9.67
CA SER A 386 -5.55 -11.42 -9.69
C SER A 386 -6.25 -11.31 -8.34
N LEU A 387 -5.50 -11.50 -7.24
CA LEU A 387 -6.07 -11.63 -5.90
C LEU A 387 -6.36 -10.30 -5.23
N PHE A 388 -5.60 -9.26 -5.50
CA PHE A 388 -5.79 -7.96 -4.85
C PHE A 388 -7.19 -7.36 -5.12
N ALA A 389 -7.73 -7.57 -6.33
CA ALA A 389 -9.07 -7.13 -6.71
C ALA A 389 -10.14 -8.23 -6.58
N ALA A 390 -9.84 -9.32 -5.87
CA ALA A 390 -10.83 -10.37 -5.66
C ALA A 390 -12.03 -9.85 -4.86
N PRO A 391 -13.25 -10.34 -5.13
CA PRO A 391 -14.43 -9.99 -4.35
C PRO A 391 -14.22 -10.26 -2.85
N PRO A 392 -14.80 -9.46 -1.93
CA PRO A 392 -14.62 -9.61 -0.50
C PRO A 392 -15.25 -10.86 0.09
N GLU A 393 -16.25 -11.43 -0.60
CA GLU A 393 -16.93 -12.66 -0.18
C GLU A 393 -15.96 -13.83 -0.15
N TRP A 394 -16.04 -14.68 0.87
CA TRP A 394 -15.15 -15.82 1.07
C TRP A 394 -13.66 -15.44 1.19
N THR A 395 -13.34 -14.24 1.69
CA THR A 395 -11.95 -13.81 1.91
C THR A 395 -11.20 -14.79 2.81
N ASN A 396 -11.83 -15.34 3.85
CA ASN A 396 -11.22 -16.36 4.71
C ASN A 396 -10.85 -17.65 3.97
N TRP A 397 -11.65 -18.07 2.98
CA TRP A 397 -11.36 -19.25 2.18
C TRP A 397 -10.43 -18.96 1.01
N ARG A 398 -10.59 -17.80 0.35
CA ARG A 398 -9.78 -17.39 -0.80
C ARG A 398 -8.35 -17.08 -0.42
N ARG A 399 -8.12 -16.38 0.68
CA ARG A 399 -6.81 -15.90 1.12
C ARG A 399 -6.18 -15.00 0.05
N THR A 400 -6.31 -13.68 0.15
CA THR A 400 -5.92 -12.75 -0.92
C THR A 400 -4.56 -12.10 -0.68
N ALA A 401 -4.52 -10.94 -0.02
CA ALA A 401 -3.32 -10.12 0.19
C ALA A 401 -2.65 -10.40 1.55
N ASP A 402 -2.61 -11.65 1.98
CA ASP A 402 -2.09 -12.03 3.31
C ASP A 402 -0.58 -11.77 3.47
N TYR A 403 0.14 -11.48 2.39
CA TYR A 403 1.56 -11.10 2.45
C TYR A 403 1.81 -9.80 3.24
N TYR A 404 0.80 -8.94 3.46
CA TYR A 404 0.84 -7.84 4.42
C TYR A 404 0.81 -8.37 5.87
N PRO A 405 -0.34 -8.82 6.40
CA PRO A 405 -0.45 -9.13 7.83
C PRO A 405 0.31 -10.40 8.23
N GLU A 406 0.44 -11.41 7.36
CA GLU A 406 1.23 -12.59 7.70
C GLU A 406 2.72 -12.33 7.51
N GLY A 407 3.11 -11.51 6.53
CA GLY A 407 4.46 -10.97 6.42
C GLY A 407 4.85 -10.23 7.70
N TYR A 408 3.98 -9.39 8.25
CA TYR A 408 4.16 -8.75 9.56
C TYR A 408 4.50 -9.77 10.66
N LEU A 409 3.73 -10.86 10.80
CA LEU A 409 4.00 -11.89 11.82
C LEU A 409 5.32 -12.63 11.59
N ILE A 410 5.70 -12.89 10.32
CA ILE A 410 6.99 -13.49 9.98
C ILE A 410 8.14 -12.57 10.36
N TRP A 411 8.06 -11.28 10.06
CA TRP A 411 9.11 -10.32 10.42
C TRP A 411 9.19 -10.07 11.94
N LEU A 412 8.07 -10.14 12.66
CA LEU A 412 8.05 -10.14 14.12
C LEU A 412 8.78 -11.38 14.68
N GLU A 413 8.61 -12.56 14.07
CA GLU A 413 9.35 -13.77 14.43
C GLU A 413 10.84 -13.59 14.17
N VAL A 414 11.23 -13.05 13.01
CA VAL A 414 12.63 -12.79 12.66
C VAL A 414 13.28 -11.82 13.68
N ASP A 415 12.61 -10.70 14.03
CA ASP A 415 13.15 -9.76 15.03
C ASP A 415 13.30 -10.41 16.41
N SER A 416 12.28 -11.16 16.86
CA SER A 416 12.34 -11.88 18.14
C SER A 416 13.50 -12.88 18.19
N LEU A 417 13.75 -13.62 17.11
CA LEU A 417 14.85 -14.57 17.00
C LEU A 417 16.23 -13.89 16.99
N ILE A 418 16.38 -12.76 16.29
CA ILE A 418 17.61 -11.96 16.31
C ILE A 418 17.91 -11.53 17.76
N ARG A 419 16.91 -10.95 18.45
CA ARG A 419 17.04 -10.51 19.84
C ARG A 419 17.41 -11.65 20.78
N GLN A 420 16.74 -12.80 20.70
CA GLN A 420 17.04 -13.98 21.50
C GLN A 420 18.46 -14.50 21.26
N LYS A 421 18.88 -14.66 19.99
CA LYS A 421 20.20 -15.19 19.62
C LYS A 421 21.35 -14.25 20.01
N THR A 422 21.07 -12.95 20.18
CA THR A 422 22.08 -11.93 20.52
C THR A 422 21.94 -11.38 21.94
N ASN A 423 21.09 -11.98 22.76
CA ASN A 423 20.75 -11.47 24.12
C ASN A 423 20.35 -9.99 24.09
N GLY A 424 19.55 -9.58 23.10
CA GLY A 424 19.06 -8.21 22.95
C GLY A 424 20.07 -7.20 22.37
N GLN A 425 21.29 -7.64 22.03
CA GLN A 425 22.33 -6.72 21.50
C GLN A 425 22.07 -6.28 20.07
N LYS A 426 21.33 -7.07 19.30
CA LYS A 426 20.91 -6.78 17.92
C LYS A 426 19.40 -7.02 17.74
N SER A 427 18.87 -6.41 16.72
CA SER A 427 17.46 -6.43 16.35
C SER A 427 17.28 -6.34 14.84
N LEU A 428 16.04 -6.37 14.38
CA LEU A 428 15.73 -6.13 12.97
C LEU A 428 16.06 -4.68 12.53
N ASN A 429 16.21 -3.72 13.47
CA ASN A 429 16.72 -2.38 13.14
C ASN A 429 18.15 -2.44 12.56
N ASP A 430 19.00 -3.35 13.04
CA ASP A 430 20.36 -3.55 12.52
C ASP A 430 20.33 -4.09 11.08
N PHE A 431 19.36 -4.97 10.77
CA PHE A 431 19.12 -5.41 9.39
C PHE A 431 18.69 -4.22 8.53
N CYS A 432 17.73 -3.39 8.98
CA CYS A 432 17.30 -2.21 8.24
C CYS A 432 18.45 -1.22 8.01
N HIS A 433 19.28 -0.96 9.02
CA HIS A 433 20.46 -0.12 8.88
C HIS A 433 21.42 -0.64 7.81
N LEU A 434 21.70 -1.97 7.83
CA LEU A 434 22.60 -2.61 6.87
C LEU A 434 22.01 -2.66 5.46
N PHE A 435 20.73 -3.06 5.33
CA PHE A 435 20.12 -3.40 4.05
C PHE A 435 19.53 -2.20 3.31
N HIS A 436 18.98 -1.24 4.07
CA HIS A 436 18.32 -0.05 3.53
C HIS A 436 19.08 1.26 3.77
N GLY A 437 20.14 1.23 4.59
CA GLY A 437 20.99 2.40 4.89
C GLY A 437 21.95 2.75 3.76
N GLY A 438 23.22 2.93 4.09
CA GLY A 438 24.27 3.31 3.13
C GLY A 438 24.51 4.82 3.10
N GLN A 439 24.69 5.40 1.92
CA GLN A 439 24.91 6.85 1.77
C GLN A 439 23.61 7.57 1.43
N SER A 440 23.34 8.68 2.11
CA SER A 440 22.26 9.59 1.73
C SER A 440 22.48 10.18 0.34
N GLY A 441 21.41 10.35 -0.42
CA GLY A 441 21.50 10.87 -1.79
C GLY A 441 20.12 11.10 -2.41
N PRO A 442 20.08 11.47 -3.70
CA PRO A 442 18.84 11.64 -4.42
C PRO A 442 18.11 10.29 -4.60
N PRO A 443 16.83 10.32 -5.00
CA PRO A 443 16.06 9.12 -5.34
C PRO A 443 16.81 8.19 -6.30
N MET A 444 16.89 6.92 -5.95
CA MET A 444 17.47 5.85 -6.77
C MET A 444 16.86 4.51 -6.40
N VAL A 445 16.92 3.54 -7.31
CA VAL A 445 16.46 2.17 -7.09
C VAL A 445 17.66 1.23 -7.06
N VAL A 446 17.76 0.45 -5.97
CA VAL A 446 18.77 -0.61 -5.82
C VAL A 446 18.03 -1.95 -5.71
N PRO A 447 17.92 -2.72 -6.81
CA PRO A 447 17.20 -3.98 -6.82
C PRO A 447 17.81 -5.03 -5.89
N TYR A 448 16.96 -5.95 -5.40
CA TYR A 448 17.40 -7.10 -4.60
C TYR A 448 16.61 -8.37 -4.92
N LYS A 449 17.17 -9.51 -4.55
CA LYS A 449 16.57 -10.85 -4.63
C LYS A 449 16.44 -11.47 -3.26
N PHE A 450 15.81 -12.63 -3.17
CA PHE A 450 15.65 -13.40 -1.92
C PHE A 450 16.98 -13.65 -1.22
N GLU A 451 18.01 -14.03 -1.98
CA GLU A 451 19.34 -14.35 -1.45
C GLU A 451 19.99 -13.13 -0.76
N ASP A 452 19.77 -11.92 -1.30
CA ASP A 452 20.31 -10.68 -0.70
C ASP A 452 19.72 -10.42 0.69
N VAL A 453 18.43 -10.77 0.89
CA VAL A 453 17.74 -10.65 2.19
C VAL A 453 18.32 -11.65 3.18
N VAL A 454 18.50 -12.91 2.76
CA VAL A 454 19.09 -13.98 3.58
C VAL A 454 20.53 -13.64 3.96
N ASP A 455 21.33 -13.15 3.01
CA ASP A 455 22.73 -12.76 3.25
C ASP A 455 22.83 -11.58 4.23
N ALA A 456 21.93 -10.61 4.12
CA ALA A 456 21.89 -9.49 5.05
C ALA A 456 21.53 -9.93 6.47
N LEU A 457 20.54 -10.81 6.63
CA LEU A 457 20.17 -11.40 7.94
C LEU A 457 21.35 -12.20 8.53
N ASN A 458 22.06 -12.98 7.72
CA ASN A 458 23.23 -13.74 8.17
C ASN A 458 24.39 -12.84 8.63
N LYS A 459 24.54 -11.63 8.08
CA LYS A 459 25.51 -10.63 8.56
C LYS A 459 25.13 -10.05 9.92
N ILE A 460 23.82 -10.01 10.25
CA ILE A 460 23.37 -9.59 11.58
C ILE A 460 23.61 -10.68 12.61
N VAL A 461 23.08 -11.86 12.36
CA VAL A 461 23.32 -13.06 13.17
C VAL A 461 23.25 -14.32 12.30
N PRO A 462 24.29 -15.14 12.24
CA PRO A 462 24.29 -16.39 11.48
C PRO A 462 23.18 -17.33 11.93
N SER A 463 22.34 -17.77 11.00
CA SER A 463 21.27 -18.77 11.22
C SER A 463 20.82 -19.31 9.87
N ASP A 464 20.05 -20.40 9.88
CA ASP A 464 19.42 -20.90 8.66
C ASP A 464 18.15 -20.10 8.32
N TRP A 465 18.36 -18.82 7.99
CA TRP A 465 17.27 -17.90 7.61
C TRP A 465 16.55 -18.35 6.35
N SER A 466 17.26 -18.98 5.41
CA SER A 466 16.65 -19.49 4.18
C SER A 466 15.61 -20.55 4.48
N ALA A 467 15.95 -21.54 5.31
CA ALA A 467 15.02 -22.61 5.68
C ALA A 467 13.83 -22.05 6.47
N LEU A 468 14.07 -21.16 7.46
CA LEU A 468 12.99 -20.53 8.23
C LEU A 468 12.00 -19.79 7.33
N LEU A 469 12.50 -18.89 6.47
CA LEU A 469 11.66 -18.08 5.60
C LEU A 469 10.88 -18.96 4.62
N ARG A 470 11.55 -19.94 3.98
CA ARG A 470 10.86 -20.88 3.07
C ARG A 470 9.78 -21.69 3.78
N GLU A 471 10.07 -22.20 4.97
CA GLU A 471 9.08 -22.92 5.78
C GLU A 471 7.81 -22.07 6.02
N ARG A 472 7.97 -20.81 6.37
CA ARG A 472 6.83 -19.89 6.61
C ARG A 472 6.08 -19.55 5.32
N LEU A 473 6.82 -19.23 4.24
CA LEU A 473 6.26 -18.84 2.95
C LEU A 473 5.49 -19.97 2.27
N ASP A 474 5.97 -21.19 2.38
CA ASP A 474 5.40 -22.37 1.69
C ASP A 474 4.42 -23.16 2.58
N SER A 475 4.24 -22.73 3.83
CA SER A 475 3.37 -23.39 4.81
C SER A 475 1.91 -23.46 4.34
N LYS A 476 1.31 -24.63 4.54
CA LYS A 476 -0.14 -24.89 4.46
C LYS A 476 -0.71 -25.30 5.83
N SER A 477 -0.07 -24.86 6.91
CA SER A 477 -0.59 -25.04 8.27
C SER A 477 -1.93 -24.33 8.43
N GLY A 478 -2.86 -24.93 9.14
CA GLY A 478 -4.11 -24.27 9.54
C GLY A 478 -3.91 -23.13 10.53
N HIS A 479 -2.70 -23.01 11.12
CA HIS A 479 -2.36 -22.01 12.13
C HIS A 479 -1.38 -20.96 11.58
N ALA A 480 -1.56 -19.72 12.03
CA ALA A 480 -0.68 -18.61 11.70
C ALA A 480 0.72 -18.75 12.37
N PRO A 481 1.77 -18.06 11.84
CA PRO A 481 3.10 -18.07 12.45
C PRO A 481 3.10 -17.24 13.76
N MET A 482 2.86 -17.91 14.89
CA MET A 482 2.81 -17.27 16.23
C MET A 482 4.18 -17.09 16.88
N GLY A 483 5.27 -17.52 16.21
CA GLY A 483 6.62 -17.53 16.76
C GLY A 483 7.06 -16.17 17.32
N GLY A 484 6.75 -15.08 16.64
CA GLY A 484 7.08 -13.74 17.11
C GLY A 484 6.39 -13.34 18.42
N ILE A 485 5.14 -13.74 18.60
CA ILE A 485 4.36 -13.49 19.83
C ILE A 485 4.88 -14.35 20.98
N THR A 486 5.04 -15.66 20.75
CA THR A 486 5.49 -16.60 21.79
C THR A 486 6.93 -16.34 22.22
N ASN A 487 7.85 -16.13 21.27
CA ASN A 487 9.22 -15.71 21.55
C ASN A 487 9.27 -14.35 22.26
N GLY A 488 8.28 -13.49 22.01
CA GLY A 488 8.10 -12.20 22.67
C GLY A 488 7.63 -12.30 24.11
N GLY A 489 7.31 -13.50 24.61
CA GLY A 489 6.83 -13.77 25.96
C GLY A 489 5.36 -13.43 26.16
N TRP A 490 4.56 -13.57 25.08
CA TRP A 490 3.12 -13.36 25.10
C TRP A 490 2.39 -14.54 24.46
N LYS A 491 1.11 -14.67 24.76
CA LYS A 491 0.22 -15.65 24.13
C LYS A 491 -1.11 -15.04 23.76
N LEU A 492 -1.69 -15.54 22.67
CA LEU A 492 -3.03 -15.19 22.23
C LEU A 492 -4.07 -15.94 23.08
N VAL A 493 -5.05 -15.19 23.58
CA VAL A 493 -6.19 -15.73 24.34
C VAL A 493 -7.48 -15.06 23.85
N TYR A 494 -8.62 -15.72 24.13
CA TYR A 494 -9.94 -15.19 23.80
C TYR A 494 -10.76 -14.98 25.06
N THR A 495 -11.32 -13.77 25.24
CA THR A 495 -12.12 -13.40 26.40
C THR A 495 -13.42 -12.72 25.98
N GLU A 496 -14.30 -12.42 26.92
CA GLU A 496 -15.52 -11.64 26.68
C GLU A 496 -15.26 -10.11 26.71
N GLN A 497 -14.07 -9.67 27.10
CA GLN A 497 -13.67 -8.27 27.06
C GLN A 497 -13.49 -7.86 25.60
N LYS A 498 -14.02 -6.70 25.20
CA LYS A 498 -13.86 -6.19 23.85
C LYS A 498 -12.41 -5.84 23.53
N ASN A 499 -11.95 -6.28 22.37
CA ASN A 499 -10.69 -5.83 21.80
C ASN A 499 -10.84 -4.39 21.24
N ALA A 500 -9.90 -3.50 21.55
CA ALA A 500 -9.98 -2.08 21.20
C ALA A 500 -10.01 -1.86 19.67
N THR A 501 -9.20 -2.59 18.90
CA THR A 501 -9.16 -2.49 17.44
C THR A 501 -10.47 -2.99 16.80
N MET A 502 -11.05 -4.09 17.31
CA MET A 502 -12.36 -4.56 16.83
C MET A 502 -13.47 -3.55 17.15
N ASP A 503 -13.45 -2.94 18.34
CA ASP A 503 -14.44 -1.93 18.70
C ASP A 503 -14.33 -0.67 17.82
N ALA A 504 -13.11 -0.23 17.50
CA ALA A 504 -12.87 0.87 16.57
C ALA A 504 -13.39 0.53 15.16
N ARG A 505 -13.10 -0.67 14.63
CA ARG A 505 -13.61 -1.15 13.34
C ARG A 505 -15.13 -1.21 13.29
N GLU A 506 -15.78 -1.69 14.35
CA GLU A 506 -17.24 -1.74 14.42
C GLU A 506 -17.90 -0.36 14.58
N LYS A 507 -17.20 0.63 15.15
CA LYS A 507 -17.69 2.02 15.26
C LYS A 507 -17.57 2.78 13.96
N SER A 508 -16.44 2.73 13.32
CA SER A 508 -16.16 3.44 12.06
C SER A 508 -16.75 2.74 10.85
N GLY A 509 -16.87 1.40 10.87
CA GLY A 509 -17.39 0.60 9.76
C GLY A 509 -18.86 0.22 9.90
N ASP A 510 -19.35 -0.51 8.90
CA ASP A 510 -20.72 -1.05 8.85
C ASP A 510 -20.80 -2.52 9.28
N ASN A 511 -19.68 -3.14 9.64
CA ASN A 511 -19.62 -4.56 9.95
C ASN A 511 -19.83 -4.85 11.45
N ILE A 512 -20.40 -6.02 11.72
CA ILE A 512 -20.40 -6.71 13.02
C ILE A 512 -19.49 -7.92 12.85
N ASP A 513 -18.33 -7.89 13.53
CA ASP A 513 -17.33 -8.96 13.44
C ASP A 513 -17.54 -9.99 14.56
N LEU A 514 -18.01 -11.18 14.17
CA LEU A 514 -18.22 -12.36 15.03
C LEU A 514 -17.28 -13.51 14.63
N SER A 515 -16.13 -13.18 14.03
CA SER A 515 -15.16 -14.18 13.50
C SER A 515 -14.72 -15.15 14.58
N PHE A 516 -14.50 -14.69 15.81
CA PHE A 516 -13.96 -15.48 16.91
C PHE A 516 -15.05 -16.15 17.79
N SER A 517 -16.32 -15.93 17.45
CA SER A 517 -17.47 -16.58 18.07
C SER A 517 -18.14 -17.53 17.06
N LEU A 518 -19.00 -17.00 16.23
CA LEU A 518 -19.75 -17.78 15.23
C LEU A 518 -18.93 -18.10 13.96
N GLY A 519 -17.84 -17.37 13.71
CA GLY A 519 -17.07 -17.45 12.47
C GLY A 519 -17.75 -16.74 11.30
N ILE A 520 -18.36 -15.56 11.55
CA ILE A 520 -19.11 -14.80 10.54
C ILE A 520 -18.79 -13.30 10.68
N ILE A 521 -18.73 -12.62 9.54
CA ILE A 521 -18.75 -11.16 9.45
C ILE A 521 -20.04 -10.76 8.71
N ALA A 522 -20.85 -9.89 9.31
CA ALA A 522 -22.09 -9.40 8.71
C ALA A 522 -22.19 -7.87 8.86
N THR A 523 -22.96 -7.22 7.99
CA THR A 523 -23.25 -5.79 8.13
C THR A 523 -24.23 -5.52 9.29
N LYS A 524 -24.30 -4.26 9.72
CA LYS A 524 -25.34 -3.81 10.67
C LYS A 524 -26.73 -4.09 10.14
N GLN A 525 -26.92 -4.14 8.80
CA GLN A 525 -28.17 -4.48 8.12
C GLN A 525 -28.42 -5.99 7.98
N GLY A 526 -27.42 -6.82 8.32
CA GLY A 526 -27.50 -8.28 8.33
C GLY A 526 -26.91 -8.96 7.10
N ASP A 527 -26.39 -8.23 6.10
CA ASP A 527 -25.77 -8.85 4.92
C ASP A 527 -24.49 -9.59 5.32
N VAL A 528 -24.45 -10.90 5.07
CA VAL A 528 -23.31 -11.75 5.37
C VAL A 528 -22.18 -11.47 4.38
N ARG A 529 -21.05 -10.97 4.89
CA ARG A 529 -19.87 -10.62 4.11
C ARG A 529 -18.89 -11.79 3.97
N ASP A 530 -18.65 -12.50 5.08
CA ASP A 530 -17.74 -13.64 5.08
C ASP A 530 -18.16 -14.67 6.13
N VAL A 531 -17.82 -15.94 5.88
CA VAL A 531 -18.02 -17.07 6.80
C VAL A 531 -16.75 -17.91 6.80
N ILE A 532 -16.23 -18.22 7.98
CA ILE A 532 -15.02 -19.02 8.12
C ILE A 532 -15.36 -20.49 7.92
N PRO A 533 -14.81 -21.19 6.89
CA PRO A 533 -14.96 -22.61 6.73
C PRO A 533 -14.55 -23.40 8.00
N GLY A 534 -15.39 -24.32 8.43
CA GLY A 534 -15.20 -25.09 9.66
C GLY A 534 -15.76 -24.44 10.92
N SER A 535 -16.25 -23.19 10.85
CA SER A 535 -16.86 -22.50 11.99
C SER A 535 -18.28 -22.97 12.30
N PRO A 536 -18.83 -22.63 13.48
CA PRO A 536 -20.23 -22.94 13.82
C PRO A 536 -21.25 -22.41 12.80
N ALA A 537 -21.08 -21.18 12.27
CA ALA A 537 -21.94 -20.62 11.25
C ALA A 537 -21.86 -21.39 9.93
N TYR A 538 -20.65 -21.76 9.51
CA TYR A 538 -20.42 -22.58 8.31
C TYR A 538 -21.09 -23.97 8.45
N ALA A 539 -20.90 -24.63 9.60
CA ALA A 539 -21.50 -25.93 9.87
C ALA A 539 -23.03 -25.90 9.88
N ALA A 540 -23.63 -24.77 10.25
CA ALA A 540 -25.07 -24.55 10.20
C ALA A 540 -25.58 -24.26 8.77
N GLY A 541 -24.70 -24.03 7.78
CA GLY A 541 -25.07 -23.78 6.39
C GLY A 541 -25.17 -22.30 5.99
N LEU A 542 -24.62 -21.38 6.81
CA LEU A 542 -24.56 -19.95 6.46
C LEU A 542 -23.43 -19.69 5.45
N GLY A 543 -23.63 -18.70 4.59
CA GLY A 543 -22.64 -18.27 3.60
C GLY A 543 -22.80 -16.81 3.18
N PRO A 544 -21.79 -16.19 2.57
CA PRO A 544 -21.86 -14.86 2.00
C PRO A 544 -23.01 -14.73 0.98
N GLY A 545 -23.60 -13.53 0.93
CA GLY A 545 -24.76 -13.24 0.10
C GLY A 545 -26.11 -13.51 0.78
N MET A 546 -26.14 -14.23 1.91
CA MET A 546 -27.32 -14.34 2.76
C MET A 546 -27.51 -13.06 3.59
N LYS A 547 -28.73 -12.82 4.06
CA LYS A 547 -29.05 -11.69 4.93
C LYS A 547 -29.69 -12.16 6.23
N LEU A 548 -29.07 -11.83 7.36
CA LEU A 548 -29.58 -12.14 8.69
C LEU A 548 -30.73 -11.21 9.06
N ILE A 549 -31.88 -11.78 9.35
CA ILE A 549 -33.14 -11.08 9.64
C ILE A 549 -33.40 -11.05 11.15
N ALA A 550 -33.14 -12.16 11.83
CA ALA A 550 -33.42 -12.26 13.26
C ALA A 550 -32.44 -13.25 13.95
N VAL A 551 -32.27 -13.06 15.25
CA VAL A 551 -31.55 -13.95 16.14
C VAL A 551 -32.47 -14.32 17.31
N ASN A 552 -32.71 -15.62 17.55
CA ASN A 552 -33.62 -16.12 18.58
C ASN A 552 -34.99 -15.41 18.57
N GLY A 553 -35.53 -15.15 17.36
CA GLY A 553 -36.84 -14.46 17.16
C GLY A 553 -36.78 -12.94 17.34
N ARG A 554 -35.66 -12.34 17.71
CA ARG A 554 -35.49 -10.88 17.80
C ARG A 554 -34.85 -10.36 16.51
N LYS A 555 -35.26 -9.16 16.07
CA LYS A 555 -34.66 -8.50 14.89
C LYS A 555 -33.13 -8.50 14.96
N TRP A 556 -32.47 -8.75 13.83
CA TRP A 556 -31.03 -8.65 13.71
C TRP A 556 -30.54 -7.26 14.13
N SER A 557 -29.58 -7.22 15.01
CA SER A 557 -28.79 -6.04 15.39
C SER A 557 -27.56 -6.49 16.15
N LYS A 558 -26.53 -5.63 16.22
CA LYS A 558 -25.31 -5.84 17.02
C LYS A 558 -25.64 -6.24 18.47
N ASP A 559 -26.52 -5.49 19.11
CA ASP A 559 -26.85 -5.72 20.53
C ASP A 559 -27.60 -7.02 20.75
N ASN A 560 -28.53 -7.36 19.85
CA ASN A 560 -29.33 -8.58 19.96
C ASN A 560 -28.50 -9.84 19.73
N VAL A 561 -27.59 -9.85 18.72
CA VAL A 561 -26.73 -11.03 18.50
C VAL A 561 -25.72 -11.22 19.62
N ARG A 562 -25.11 -10.14 20.12
CA ARG A 562 -24.16 -10.23 21.24
C ARG A 562 -24.85 -10.62 22.55
N ALA A 563 -26.08 -10.13 22.80
CA ALA A 563 -26.88 -10.58 23.93
C ALA A 563 -27.24 -12.06 23.82
N ALA A 564 -27.59 -12.56 22.63
CA ALA A 564 -27.88 -13.97 22.38
C ALA A 564 -26.64 -14.86 22.58
N LEU A 565 -25.46 -14.42 22.16
CA LEU A 565 -24.19 -15.11 22.40
C LEU A 565 -23.90 -15.27 23.90
N ARG A 566 -24.00 -14.17 24.67
CA ARG A 566 -23.82 -14.20 26.14
C ARG A 566 -24.83 -15.11 26.84
N ALA A 567 -26.10 -15.05 26.41
CA ALA A 567 -27.13 -15.93 26.98
C ALA A 567 -26.91 -17.40 26.61
N GLY A 568 -26.30 -17.68 25.43
CA GLY A 568 -26.01 -19.02 24.93
C GLY A 568 -25.07 -19.84 25.81
N VAL A 569 -24.22 -19.19 26.63
CA VAL A 569 -23.32 -19.87 27.59
C VAL A 569 -24.09 -20.69 28.64
N HIS A 570 -25.30 -20.25 28.97
CA HIS A 570 -26.13 -20.83 30.03
C HIS A 570 -27.24 -21.76 29.50
N THR A 571 -27.24 -22.10 28.23
CA THR A 571 -28.27 -22.95 27.62
C THR A 571 -27.64 -24.00 26.71
N GLN A 572 -28.31 -25.15 26.53
CA GLN A 572 -27.95 -26.17 25.54
C GLN A 572 -28.69 -25.96 24.20
N GLN A 573 -29.52 -24.93 24.11
CA GLN A 573 -30.25 -24.66 22.87
C GLN A 573 -29.34 -23.96 21.85
N PRO A 574 -29.33 -24.40 20.60
CA PRO A 574 -28.57 -23.72 19.55
C PRO A 574 -29.12 -22.32 19.31
N LEU A 575 -28.26 -21.43 18.83
CA LEU A 575 -28.62 -20.08 18.41
C LEU A 575 -29.43 -20.18 17.10
N ALA A 576 -30.67 -19.70 17.10
CA ALA A 576 -31.52 -19.71 15.91
C ALA A 576 -31.35 -18.41 15.11
N LEU A 577 -30.72 -18.51 13.92
CA LEU A 577 -30.57 -17.38 12.98
C LEU A 577 -31.57 -17.53 11.84
N LEU A 578 -32.54 -16.63 11.76
CA LEU A 578 -33.41 -16.49 10.58
C LEU A 578 -32.63 -15.70 9.53
N ALA A 579 -32.43 -16.28 8.36
CA ALA A 579 -31.78 -15.62 7.24
C ALA A 579 -32.58 -15.74 5.95
N GLU A 580 -32.45 -14.72 5.13
CA GLU A 580 -32.93 -14.65 3.74
C GLU A 580 -31.79 -15.15 2.82
N ASN A 581 -32.12 -16.02 1.88
CA ASN A 581 -31.24 -16.48 0.81
C ASN A 581 -32.02 -16.48 -0.51
N GLY A 582 -31.83 -15.44 -1.32
CA GLY A 582 -32.67 -15.17 -2.49
C GLY A 582 -34.10 -14.89 -2.07
N GLU A 583 -35.05 -15.68 -2.53
CA GLU A 583 -36.49 -15.52 -2.21
C GLU A 583 -36.95 -16.34 -0.98
N TYR A 584 -36.01 -17.04 -0.31
CA TYR A 584 -36.38 -17.99 0.74
C TYR A 584 -35.86 -17.54 2.11
N TYR A 585 -36.68 -17.76 3.13
CA TYR A 585 -36.35 -17.58 4.53
C TYR A 585 -36.14 -18.93 5.20
N ASN A 586 -34.97 -19.13 5.82
CA ASN A 586 -34.68 -20.35 6.57
C ASN A 586 -34.14 -19.99 7.95
N THR A 587 -34.46 -20.85 8.94
CA THR A 587 -33.83 -20.75 10.27
C THR A 587 -32.71 -21.72 10.37
N TYR A 588 -31.49 -21.18 10.56
CA TYR A 588 -30.25 -21.93 10.76
C TYR A 588 -29.99 -22.10 12.25
N GLN A 589 -29.75 -23.34 12.67
CA GLN A 589 -29.47 -23.68 14.06
C GLN A 589 -27.95 -23.73 14.26
N VAL A 590 -27.38 -22.72 14.90
CA VAL A 590 -25.95 -22.61 15.12
C VAL A 590 -25.61 -23.15 16.51
N ASN A 591 -24.94 -24.29 16.59
CA ASN A 591 -24.53 -24.91 17.84
C ASN A 591 -23.25 -24.24 18.37
N TYR A 592 -23.42 -23.20 19.20
CA TYR A 592 -22.34 -22.43 19.78
C TYR A 592 -22.71 -21.94 21.19
N HIS A 593 -21.82 -22.20 22.18
CA HIS A 593 -22.09 -21.96 23.60
C HIS A 593 -20.91 -21.31 24.35
N GLU A 594 -19.92 -20.76 23.64
CA GLU A 594 -18.72 -20.20 24.27
C GLU A 594 -18.80 -18.69 24.54
N GLY A 595 -19.95 -18.06 24.25
CA GLY A 595 -20.16 -16.64 24.48
C GLY A 595 -19.57 -15.72 23.40
N ASP A 596 -19.44 -14.45 23.73
CA ASP A 596 -18.87 -13.44 22.84
C ASP A 596 -17.34 -13.41 23.04
N ARG A 597 -16.57 -13.64 22.00
CA ARG A 597 -15.11 -13.85 22.07
C ARG A 597 -14.34 -12.76 21.35
N TYR A 598 -13.32 -12.26 22.01
CA TYR A 598 -12.40 -11.26 21.50
C TYR A 598 -10.95 -11.66 21.77
N PRO A 599 -10.04 -11.48 20.80
CA PRO A 599 -8.63 -11.84 20.95
C PRO A 599 -7.88 -10.79 21.80
N HIS A 600 -6.99 -11.28 22.66
CA HIS A 600 -6.07 -10.47 23.46
C HIS A 600 -4.71 -11.13 23.58
N LEU A 601 -3.67 -10.34 23.80
CA LEU A 601 -2.37 -10.85 24.19
C LEU A 601 -2.22 -10.76 25.72
N VAL A 602 -1.81 -11.86 26.34
CA VAL A 602 -1.49 -11.90 27.77
C VAL A 602 -0.04 -12.32 27.95
N ARG A 603 0.60 -11.75 28.98
CA ARG A 603 1.97 -12.12 29.34
C ARG A 603 2.09 -13.57 29.75
N GLU A 604 3.21 -14.20 29.39
CA GLU A 604 3.63 -15.47 29.97
C GLU A 604 4.67 -15.20 31.06
N ASP A 605 4.36 -15.68 32.26
CA ASP A 605 5.22 -15.48 33.43
C ASP A 605 6.61 -16.10 33.22
N GLY A 606 7.65 -15.38 33.65
CA GLY A 606 9.04 -15.84 33.55
C GLY A 606 9.68 -15.72 32.16
N GLN A 607 8.93 -15.30 31.13
CA GLN A 607 9.49 -15.08 29.79
C GLN A 607 9.98 -13.63 29.61
N PRO A 608 10.98 -13.37 28.74
CA PRO A 608 11.36 -12.01 28.36
C PRO A 608 10.19 -11.23 27.74
N ASN A 609 10.13 -9.93 27.94
CA ASN A 609 9.10 -9.06 27.33
C ASN A 609 9.64 -8.38 26.08
N LEU A 610 9.84 -9.14 24.99
CA LEU A 610 10.42 -8.60 23.77
C LEU A 610 9.46 -7.69 23.01
N LEU A 611 8.13 -7.86 23.13
CA LEU A 611 7.19 -6.97 22.44
C LEU A 611 7.33 -5.52 22.95
N ASP A 612 7.44 -5.32 24.27
CA ASP A 612 7.64 -3.97 24.80
C ASP A 612 9.04 -3.43 24.44
N ASP A 613 10.07 -4.30 24.33
CA ASP A 613 11.40 -3.87 23.87
C ASP A 613 11.43 -3.49 22.38
N ILE A 614 10.63 -4.13 21.55
CA ILE A 614 10.51 -3.85 20.11
C ILE A 614 9.92 -2.46 19.87
N ILE A 615 8.91 -2.07 20.64
CA ILE A 615 8.22 -0.78 20.51
C ILE A 615 8.88 0.38 21.28
N LYS A 616 9.98 0.15 21.98
CA LYS A 616 10.75 1.25 22.58
C LYS A 616 11.32 2.17 21.49
N PRO A 617 11.15 3.50 21.63
CA PRO A 617 11.78 4.46 20.73
C PRO A 617 13.30 4.28 20.68
N LEU A 618 13.89 4.45 19.50
CA LEU A 618 15.36 4.52 19.32
C LEU A 618 15.90 5.90 19.73
N THR A 619 15.06 6.93 19.58
CA THR A 619 15.40 8.30 19.91
C THR A 619 14.92 8.62 21.35
N SER A 620 15.75 9.32 22.11
CA SER A 620 15.37 9.81 23.45
C SER A 620 14.22 10.81 23.33
N SER A 621 13.25 10.71 24.23
CA SER A 621 12.25 11.77 24.42
C SER A 621 12.99 13.00 24.98
N ASN A 622 13.28 13.99 24.13
CA ASN A 622 13.70 15.32 24.58
C ASN A 622 12.47 16.21 24.75
#